data_e0d3b2d809062aebd896f0bcc99cce34
#
_entry.id   e0d3b2d809062aebd896f0bcc99cce34
#
_cell.length_a   1.000
_cell.length_b   1.000
_cell.length_c   1.000
_cell.angle_alpha   90.00
_cell.angle_beta   90.00
_cell.angle_gamma   90.00
#
_symmetry.space_group_name_H-M   'P 1'
#
loop_
_entity.id
_entity.type
_entity.pdbx_description
1 polymer ?
#
loop_
_entity_poly.entity_id
_entity_poly.type
_entity_poly.pdbx_seq_one_letter_code
_entity_poly.pdbx_strand_id
1 'polypeptide(L)'
;MKQVIVDYIPFSITPQQINEAMKENNGKLIVKGVLQRAEAKNQNGRVYPRDVLVRESKKYDNNFVKQNRALGELDHPDSSVVNLANVSHNITEMHFEGDNLVGTVELLTTPSGNILKELFQNGIKLGISSRGLGSVEMVQEANGDQVSKVGDDFELIAFDFVSNPSTHGAFLYPMNESVDNTQTQGRTCGDYCKAEDIINHIIRGE
;
A
#
# COMPACT_ATOMS: atom_id res chain seq x y z
N MET A 1 -3.81 -1.92 -25.74
CA MET A 1 -2.40 -2.29 -25.53
C MET A 1 -2.17 -2.40 -24.03
N LYS A 2 -1.61 -3.52 -23.54
CA LYS A 2 -1.27 -3.67 -22.12
C LYS A 2 -0.12 -2.72 -21.79
N GLN A 3 -0.23 -2.01 -20.66
CA GLN A 3 0.80 -1.09 -20.16
C GLN A 3 1.11 -1.41 -18.70
N VAL A 4 2.26 -0.96 -18.23
CA VAL A 4 2.62 -1.03 -16.81
C VAL A 4 1.74 -0.05 -16.05
N ILE A 5 1.03 -0.54 -15.05
CA ILE A 5 0.16 0.24 -14.16
C ILE A 5 0.81 0.27 -12.78
N VAL A 6 1.01 1.47 -12.26
CA VAL A 6 1.67 1.72 -10.98
C VAL A 6 0.81 2.66 -10.16
N ASP A 7 0.47 2.25 -8.95
CA ASP A 7 -0.34 3.04 -8.00
C ASP A 7 0.16 2.88 -6.57
N TYR A 8 0.22 3.95 -5.84
CA TYR A 8 0.93 4.16 -4.59
C TYR A 8 0.03 4.56 -3.41
N ILE A 9 0.47 4.17 -2.21
CA ILE A 9 -0.18 4.48 -0.92
C ILE A 9 0.87 5.02 0.06
N PRO A 10 0.68 6.21 0.68
CA PRO A 10 1.65 6.81 1.61
C PRO A 10 1.81 5.99 2.89
N PHE A 11 3.04 5.92 3.37
CA PHE A 11 3.44 5.23 4.57
C PHE A 11 4.20 6.14 5.52
N SER A 12 3.87 6.14 6.82
CA SER A 12 4.69 6.77 7.85
C SER A 12 4.68 5.96 9.15
N ILE A 13 5.87 5.63 9.63
CA ILE A 13 6.10 5.01 10.95
C ILE A 13 6.99 5.96 11.75
N THR A 14 6.74 6.07 13.06
CA THR A 14 7.66 6.78 13.95
C THR A 14 8.87 5.90 14.28
N PRO A 15 10.07 6.48 14.51
CA PRO A 15 11.26 5.73 14.94
C PRO A 15 11.02 4.89 16.20
N GLN A 16 10.17 5.36 17.11
CA GLN A 16 9.81 4.62 18.31
C GLN A 16 9.03 3.34 17.98
N GLN A 17 8.01 3.43 17.13
CA GLN A 17 7.22 2.28 16.68
C GLN A 17 8.09 1.24 15.94
N ILE A 18 9.08 1.69 15.16
CA ILE A 18 10.04 0.79 14.49
C ILE A 18 10.85 0.01 15.51
N ASN A 19 11.39 0.70 16.53
CA ASN A 19 12.21 0.08 17.55
C ASN A 19 11.42 -0.91 18.41
N GLU A 20 10.16 -0.60 18.73
CA GLU A 20 9.23 -1.49 19.44
C GLU A 20 8.93 -2.74 18.60
N ALA A 21 8.50 -2.56 17.35
CA ALA A 21 8.21 -3.66 16.43
C ALA A 21 9.41 -4.60 16.22
N MET A 22 10.61 -4.04 16.09
CA MET A 22 11.82 -4.85 15.97
C MET A 22 12.15 -5.65 17.22
N LYS A 23 11.95 -5.08 18.42
CA LYS A 23 12.17 -5.82 19.67
C LYS A 23 11.24 -7.01 19.79
N GLU A 24 9.98 -6.84 19.43
CA GLU A 24 8.95 -7.89 19.52
C GLU A 24 9.12 -8.97 18.44
N ASN A 25 9.62 -8.61 17.27
CA ASN A 25 9.79 -9.52 16.13
C ASN A 25 11.25 -10.03 15.96
N ASN A 26 12.00 -10.21 17.05
CA ASN A 26 13.38 -10.75 17.01
C ASN A 26 14.32 -10.01 16.03
N GLY A 27 14.20 -8.70 15.95
CA GLY A 27 15.01 -7.85 15.08
C GLY A 27 14.45 -7.65 13.66
N LYS A 28 13.38 -8.34 13.28
CA LYS A 28 12.68 -8.13 12.02
C LYS A 28 11.77 -6.90 12.08
N LEU A 29 11.72 -6.11 11.04
CA LEU A 29 10.75 -5.06 10.90
C LEU A 29 9.57 -5.59 10.07
N ILE A 30 8.43 -5.76 10.72
CA ILE A 30 7.17 -6.19 10.12
C ILE A 30 6.17 -5.03 10.23
N VAL A 31 5.52 -4.71 9.12
CA VAL A 31 4.58 -3.60 9.02
C VAL A 31 3.27 -4.07 8.40
N LYS A 32 2.14 -3.48 8.82
CA LYS A 32 0.81 -3.81 8.30
C LYS A 32 0.09 -2.56 7.82
N GLY A 33 -0.66 -2.68 6.75
CA GLY A 33 -1.55 -1.61 6.26
C GLY A 33 -2.13 -1.88 4.90
N VAL A 34 -2.76 -0.84 4.32
CA VAL A 34 -3.42 -0.95 3.02
C VAL A 34 -2.39 -0.99 1.90
N LEU A 35 -2.47 -2.01 1.06
CA LEU A 35 -1.63 -2.20 -0.13
C LEU A 35 -2.27 -1.61 -1.38
N GLN A 36 -3.62 -1.68 -1.47
CA GLN A 36 -4.39 -1.14 -2.59
C GLN A 36 -5.85 -0.93 -2.16
N ARG A 37 -6.61 -0.10 -2.90
CA ARG A 37 -8.03 0.14 -2.66
C ARG A 37 -8.83 -0.07 -3.93
N ALA A 38 -9.94 -0.82 -3.81
CA ALA A 38 -10.93 -0.97 -4.86
C ALA A 38 -11.92 0.22 -4.88
N GLU A 39 -12.56 0.45 -6.02
CA GLU A 39 -13.67 1.40 -6.23
C GLU A 39 -13.34 2.87 -5.86
N ALA A 40 -12.10 3.20 -5.57
CA ALA A 40 -11.66 4.54 -5.22
C ALA A 40 -10.69 5.09 -6.27
N LYS A 41 -10.93 6.35 -6.68
CA LYS A 41 -10.02 7.08 -7.56
C LYS A 41 -8.72 7.37 -6.83
N ASN A 42 -7.61 6.92 -7.38
CA ASN A 42 -6.29 7.21 -6.85
C ASN A 42 -5.71 8.52 -7.45
N GLN A 43 -4.48 8.91 -7.04
CA GLN A 43 -3.85 10.15 -7.51
C GLN A 43 -3.52 10.15 -9.00
N ASN A 44 -3.40 8.97 -9.62
CA ASN A 44 -3.24 8.83 -11.06
C ASN A 44 -4.58 8.87 -11.82
N GLY A 45 -5.68 9.15 -11.11
CA GLY A 45 -7.01 9.15 -11.69
C GLY A 45 -7.55 7.76 -12.04
N ARG A 46 -6.95 6.69 -11.53
CA ARG A 46 -7.34 5.30 -11.80
C ARG A 46 -8.29 4.76 -10.74
N VAL A 47 -9.23 3.92 -11.20
CA VAL A 47 -10.15 3.15 -10.36
C VAL A 47 -9.96 1.67 -10.69
N TYR A 48 -9.78 0.87 -9.64
CA TYR A 48 -9.70 -0.59 -9.74
C TYR A 48 -11.06 -1.19 -9.42
N PRO A 49 -11.75 -1.87 -10.38
CA PRO A 49 -12.95 -2.61 -10.06
C PRO A 49 -12.70 -3.65 -8.98
N ARG A 50 -13.65 -3.79 -8.06
CA ARG A 50 -13.49 -4.67 -6.90
C ARG A 50 -13.31 -6.13 -7.30
N ASP A 51 -14.05 -6.60 -8.28
CA ASP A 51 -13.98 -7.97 -8.82
C ASP A 51 -12.61 -8.28 -9.43
N VAL A 52 -12.05 -7.33 -10.20
CA VAL A 52 -10.71 -7.42 -10.79
C VAL A 52 -9.66 -7.50 -9.69
N LEU A 53 -9.72 -6.58 -8.71
CA LEU A 53 -8.73 -6.55 -7.64
C LEU A 53 -8.83 -7.79 -6.72
N VAL A 54 -10.04 -8.27 -6.42
CA VAL A 54 -10.26 -9.51 -5.65
C VAL A 54 -9.74 -10.73 -6.39
N ARG A 55 -9.97 -10.82 -7.69
CA ARG A 55 -9.46 -11.92 -8.51
C ARG A 55 -7.94 -11.97 -8.50
N GLU A 56 -7.30 -10.83 -8.79
CA GLU A 56 -5.84 -10.76 -8.89
C GLU A 56 -5.14 -10.89 -7.53
N SER A 57 -5.72 -10.33 -6.46
CA SER A 57 -5.19 -10.53 -5.11
C SER A 57 -5.22 -12.00 -4.67
N LYS A 58 -6.31 -12.74 -4.96
CA LYS A 58 -6.39 -14.19 -4.69
C LYS A 58 -5.36 -14.99 -5.48
N LYS A 59 -5.16 -14.62 -6.75
CA LYS A 59 -4.16 -15.25 -7.61
C LYS A 59 -2.75 -14.98 -7.09
N TYR A 60 -2.46 -13.73 -6.70
CA TYR A 60 -1.19 -13.32 -6.13
C TYR A 60 -0.93 -13.99 -4.77
N ASP A 61 -1.92 -14.05 -3.90
CA ASP A 61 -1.84 -14.76 -2.61
C ASP A 61 -1.45 -16.22 -2.78
N ASN A 62 -2.16 -16.94 -3.65
CA ASN A 62 -1.90 -18.37 -3.88
C ASN A 62 -0.55 -18.65 -4.54
N ASN A 63 -0.12 -17.79 -5.48
CA ASN A 63 1.06 -18.04 -6.31
C ASN A 63 2.35 -17.47 -5.67
N PHE A 64 2.25 -16.48 -4.79
CA PHE A 64 3.40 -15.78 -4.26
C PHE A 64 3.41 -15.70 -2.73
N VAL A 65 2.34 -15.20 -2.09
CA VAL A 65 2.32 -15.02 -0.62
C VAL A 65 2.41 -16.36 0.10
N LYS A 66 1.52 -17.31 -0.19
CA LYS A 66 1.51 -18.65 0.40
C LYS A 66 2.76 -19.48 0.08
N GLN A 67 3.49 -19.10 -0.96
CA GLN A 67 4.76 -19.73 -1.31
C GLN A 67 5.99 -18.99 -0.75
N ASN A 68 5.76 -17.96 0.09
CA ASN A 68 6.81 -17.14 0.69
C ASN A 68 7.77 -16.53 -0.35
N ARG A 69 7.22 -16.01 -1.45
CA ARG A 69 7.94 -15.39 -2.57
C ARG A 69 7.27 -14.14 -3.13
N ALA A 70 6.40 -13.50 -2.35
CA ALA A 70 5.75 -12.23 -2.71
C ALA A 70 6.70 -11.05 -2.53
N LEU A 71 7.81 -11.09 -3.27
CA LEU A 71 8.90 -10.13 -3.17
C LEU A 71 8.53 -8.82 -3.84
N GLY A 72 8.95 -7.70 -3.22
CA GLY A 72 8.84 -6.36 -3.77
C GLY A 72 10.16 -5.61 -3.72
N GLU A 73 10.27 -4.60 -4.56
CA GLU A 73 11.49 -3.84 -4.76
C GLU A 73 11.46 -2.51 -4.00
N LEU A 74 12.65 -1.95 -3.77
CA LEU A 74 12.82 -0.56 -3.43
C LEU A 74 12.89 0.21 -4.74
N ASP A 75 11.94 1.16 -4.89
CA ASP A 75 11.64 1.89 -6.11
C ASP A 75 11.01 1.03 -7.23
N HIS A 76 10.34 1.70 -8.19
CA HIS A 76 9.67 1.02 -9.29
C HIS A 76 10.60 0.81 -10.48
N PRO A 77 10.82 -0.45 -10.92
CA PRO A 77 11.45 -0.70 -12.20
C PRO A 77 10.44 -0.55 -13.36
N ASP A 78 10.91 -0.19 -14.53
CA ASP A 78 10.14 -0.24 -15.78
C ASP A 78 9.97 -1.70 -16.31
N SER A 79 9.96 -2.67 -15.41
CA SER A 79 9.97 -4.10 -15.73
C SER A 79 8.76 -4.82 -15.11
N SER A 80 8.25 -5.81 -15.84
CA SER A 80 7.25 -6.75 -15.33
C SER A 80 7.87 -7.89 -14.50
N VAL A 81 9.19 -7.97 -14.40
CA VAL A 81 9.91 -8.99 -13.63
C VAL A 81 10.57 -8.36 -12.42
N VAL A 82 10.43 -8.99 -11.25
CA VAL A 82 11.10 -8.55 -10.02
C VAL A 82 12.60 -8.74 -10.13
N ASN A 83 13.36 -7.66 -9.93
CA ASN A 83 14.82 -7.69 -9.91
C ASN A 83 15.29 -8.05 -8.50
N LEU A 84 15.85 -9.25 -8.32
CA LEU A 84 16.30 -9.74 -7.03
C LEU A 84 17.40 -8.89 -6.38
N ALA A 85 18.16 -8.11 -7.16
CA ALA A 85 19.17 -7.20 -6.62
C ALA A 85 18.54 -6.00 -5.87
N ASN A 86 17.29 -5.63 -6.22
CA ASN A 86 16.55 -4.51 -5.64
C ASN A 86 15.51 -4.93 -4.60
N VAL A 87 15.35 -6.23 -4.34
CA VAL A 87 14.37 -6.74 -3.38
C VAL A 87 14.63 -6.16 -2.00
N SER A 88 13.59 -5.55 -1.42
CA SER A 88 13.63 -4.90 -0.12
C SER A 88 12.71 -5.55 0.92
N HIS A 89 11.66 -6.27 0.48
CA HIS A 89 10.63 -6.80 1.36
C HIS A 89 9.92 -8.02 0.76
N ASN A 90 9.13 -8.69 1.59
CA ASN A 90 8.24 -9.78 1.21
C ASN A 90 6.86 -9.57 1.85
N ILE A 91 5.79 -9.75 1.10
CA ILE A 91 4.43 -9.76 1.65
C ILE A 91 4.16 -11.13 2.24
N THR A 92 3.84 -11.18 3.53
CA THR A 92 3.62 -12.44 4.26
C THR A 92 2.14 -12.79 4.41
N GLU A 93 1.28 -11.78 4.34
CA GLU A 93 -0.17 -11.93 4.45
C GLU A 93 -0.89 -10.84 3.66
N MET A 94 -2.08 -11.16 3.11
CA MET A 94 -2.97 -10.17 2.54
C MET A 94 -4.44 -10.63 2.57
N HIS A 95 -5.35 -9.68 2.81
CA HIS A 95 -6.79 -9.92 2.82
C HIS A 95 -7.57 -8.62 2.56
N PHE A 96 -8.86 -8.73 2.28
CA PHE A 96 -9.73 -7.58 2.13
C PHE A 96 -10.38 -7.17 3.44
N GLU A 97 -10.37 -5.88 3.74
CA GLU A 97 -11.17 -5.20 4.76
C GLU A 97 -12.05 -4.15 4.06
N GLY A 98 -13.32 -4.48 3.81
CA GLY A 98 -14.17 -3.66 2.93
C GLY A 98 -13.59 -3.60 1.52
N ASP A 99 -13.32 -2.38 1.03
CA ASP A 99 -12.68 -2.15 -0.28
C ASP A 99 -11.15 -2.01 -0.19
N ASN A 100 -10.58 -2.08 1.00
CA ASN A 100 -9.15 -2.04 1.20
C ASN A 100 -8.53 -3.45 1.11
N LEU A 101 -7.55 -3.62 0.27
CA LEU A 101 -6.64 -4.76 0.30
C LEU A 101 -5.55 -4.45 1.32
N VAL A 102 -5.59 -5.12 2.45
CA VAL A 102 -4.63 -4.95 3.56
C VAL A 102 -3.59 -6.07 3.50
N GLY A 103 -2.35 -5.77 3.85
CA GLY A 103 -1.29 -6.76 3.90
C GLY A 103 -0.30 -6.55 5.04
N THR A 104 0.40 -7.63 5.37
CA THR A 104 1.54 -7.68 6.28
C THR A 104 2.81 -7.82 5.46
N VAL A 105 3.78 -6.97 5.71
CA VAL A 105 5.02 -6.84 4.94
C VAL A 105 6.21 -6.99 5.86
N GLU A 106 7.09 -7.95 5.60
CA GLU A 106 8.37 -8.13 6.27
C GLU A 106 9.47 -7.44 5.47
N LEU A 107 10.19 -6.49 6.08
CA LEU A 107 11.40 -5.91 5.50
C LEU A 107 12.56 -6.91 5.61
N LEU A 108 13.20 -7.18 4.48
CA LEU A 108 14.28 -8.14 4.39
C LEU A 108 15.64 -7.50 4.70
N THR A 109 16.62 -8.31 5.11
CA THR A 109 18.00 -7.85 5.39
C THR A 109 18.87 -7.80 4.12
N THR A 110 18.26 -7.57 2.97
CA THR A 110 18.95 -7.29 1.70
C THR A 110 19.54 -5.89 1.70
N PRO A 111 20.45 -5.54 0.79
CA PRO A 111 20.94 -4.15 0.67
C PRO A 111 19.82 -3.14 0.55
N SER A 112 18.84 -3.37 -0.34
CA SER A 112 17.69 -2.49 -0.53
C SER A 112 16.74 -2.48 0.67
N GLY A 113 16.54 -3.61 1.35
CA GLY A 113 15.75 -3.68 2.57
C GLY A 113 16.38 -2.94 3.75
N ASN A 114 17.72 -2.95 3.85
CA ASN A 114 18.44 -2.15 4.84
C ASN A 114 18.31 -0.65 4.56
N ILE A 115 18.41 -0.23 3.29
CA ILE A 115 18.16 1.18 2.90
C ILE A 115 16.73 1.58 3.29
N LEU A 116 15.73 0.76 2.95
CA LEU A 116 14.34 1.00 3.29
C LEU A 116 14.12 1.15 4.80
N LYS A 117 14.73 0.26 5.59
CA LYS A 117 14.70 0.30 7.05
C LYS A 117 15.30 1.59 7.62
N GLU A 118 16.47 1.99 7.13
CA GLU A 118 17.12 3.24 7.55
C GLU A 118 16.28 4.47 7.21
N LEU A 119 15.65 4.51 6.04
CA LEU A 119 14.76 5.59 5.66
C LEU A 119 13.58 5.71 6.65
N PHE A 120 12.96 4.61 7.03
CA PHE A 120 11.90 4.61 8.03
C PHE A 120 12.39 5.03 9.42
N GLN A 121 13.57 4.55 9.87
CA GLN A 121 14.15 4.92 11.15
C GLN A 121 14.45 6.43 11.24
N ASN A 122 14.76 7.05 10.11
CA ASN A 122 14.95 8.50 10.00
C ASN A 122 13.64 9.28 9.77
N GLY A 123 12.47 8.62 9.86
CA GLY A 123 11.17 9.27 9.72
C GLY A 123 10.81 9.69 8.30
N ILE A 124 11.51 9.15 7.29
CA ILE A 124 11.19 9.41 5.89
C ILE A 124 9.87 8.73 5.53
N LYS A 125 8.96 9.50 4.97
CA LYS A 125 7.66 9.00 4.50
C LYS A 125 7.83 8.35 3.14
N LEU A 126 7.49 7.09 3.08
CA LEU A 126 7.48 6.31 1.85
C LEU A 126 6.09 5.73 1.64
N GLY A 127 5.83 5.16 0.49
CA GLY A 127 4.61 4.44 0.27
C GLY A 127 4.81 3.11 -0.42
N ILE A 128 3.74 2.33 -0.39
CA ILE A 128 3.69 1.08 -1.14
C ILE A 128 2.83 1.28 -2.39
N SER A 129 3.20 0.65 -3.47
CA SER A 129 2.56 0.82 -4.76
C SER A 129 2.39 -0.53 -5.44
N SER A 130 1.20 -0.80 -5.96
CA SER A 130 0.97 -1.97 -6.79
C SER A 130 1.55 -1.78 -8.19
N ARG A 131 2.25 -2.78 -8.68
CA ARG A 131 2.75 -2.89 -10.05
C ARG A 131 2.03 -4.04 -10.75
N GLY A 132 1.49 -3.76 -11.91
CA GLY A 132 0.78 -4.75 -12.71
C GLY A 132 0.80 -4.44 -14.21
N LEU A 133 0.26 -5.35 -15.00
CA LEU A 133 0.04 -5.19 -16.43
C LEU A 133 -1.46 -5.22 -16.71
N GLY A 134 -1.93 -4.30 -17.54
CA GLY A 134 -3.34 -4.29 -17.92
C GLY A 134 -3.65 -3.16 -18.89
N SER A 135 -4.88 -3.18 -19.40
CA SER A 135 -5.47 -2.07 -20.14
C SER A 135 -6.11 -1.07 -19.18
N VAL A 136 -6.26 0.16 -19.64
CA VAL A 136 -6.96 1.22 -18.93
C VAL A 136 -7.93 1.88 -19.90
N GLU A 137 -9.18 2.03 -19.49
CA GLU A 137 -10.24 2.67 -20.28
C GLU A 137 -10.68 3.97 -19.60
N MET A 138 -10.84 5.03 -20.40
CA MET A 138 -11.43 6.29 -19.92
C MET A 138 -12.94 6.12 -19.83
N VAL A 139 -13.48 6.29 -18.64
CA VAL A 139 -14.91 6.20 -18.36
C VAL A 139 -15.37 7.53 -17.77
N GLN A 140 -16.55 8.03 -18.20
CA GLN A 140 -17.17 9.18 -17.59
C GLN A 140 -18.10 8.72 -16.46
N GLU A 141 -17.87 9.22 -15.25
CA GLU A 141 -18.75 8.98 -14.11
C GLU A 141 -20.05 9.77 -14.19
N ALA A 142 -21.05 9.38 -13.42
CA ALA A 142 -22.36 10.03 -13.40
C ALA A 142 -22.32 11.52 -12.98
N ASN A 143 -21.28 11.92 -12.24
CA ASN A 143 -21.00 13.30 -11.83
C ASN A 143 -20.32 14.14 -12.93
N GLY A 144 -20.00 13.55 -14.09
CA GLY A 144 -19.31 14.18 -15.20
C GLY A 144 -17.79 14.08 -15.19
N ASP A 145 -17.20 13.56 -14.12
CA ASP A 145 -15.76 13.37 -14.02
C ASP A 145 -15.27 12.23 -14.93
N GLN A 146 -14.06 12.38 -15.44
CA GLN A 146 -13.38 11.32 -16.16
C GLN A 146 -12.48 10.54 -15.21
N VAL A 147 -12.58 9.22 -15.25
CA VAL A 147 -11.73 8.29 -14.52
C VAL A 147 -11.12 7.25 -15.45
N SER A 148 -9.92 6.82 -15.11
CA SER A 148 -9.23 5.74 -15.81
C SER A 148 -9.56 4.41 -15.13
N LYS A 149 -10.52 3.65 -15.67
CA LYS A 149 -10.90 2.34 -15.14
C LYS A 149 -9.91 1.27 -15.59
N VAL A 150 -9.39 0.49 -14.65
CA VAL A 150 -8.49 -0.63 -14.93
C VAL A 150 -9.30 -1.78 -15.53
N GLY A 151 -8.81 -2.35 -16.62
CA GLY A 151 -9.50 -3.39 -17.38
C GLY A 151 -9.44 -4.78 -16.71
N ASP A 152 -10.31 -5.67 -17.21
CA ASP A 152 -10.39 -7.07 -16.74
C ASP A 152 -9.13 -7.89 -17.04
N ASP A 153 -8.29 -7.42 -17.96
CA ASP A 153 -7.01 -8.03 -18.31
C ASP A 153 -5.85 -7.66 -17.36
N PHE A 154 -6.15 -6.97 -16.24
CA PHE A 154 -5.18 -6.62 -15.25
C PHE A 154 -4.56 -7.87 -14.61
N GLU A 155 -3.23 -7.86 -14.48
CA GLU A 155 -2.43 -8.88 -13.81
C GLU A 155 -1.54 -8.20 -12.76
N LEU A 156 -1.71 -8.56 -11.48
CA LEU A 156 -0.89 -8.05 -10.38
C LEU A 156 0.47 -8.75 -10.38
N ILE A 157 1.56 -7.97 -10.39
CA ILE A 157 2.94 -8.47 -10.45
C ILE A 157 3.61 -8.38 -9.09
N ALA A 158 3.57 -7.21 -8.45
CA ALA A 158 4.26 -6.94 -7.19
C ALA A 158 3.67 -5.73 -6.48
N PHE A 159 4.09 -5.55 -5.24
CA PHE A 159 3.97 -4.29 -4.51
C PHE A 159 5.38 -3.80 -4.19
N ASP A 160 5.69 -2.54 -4.49
CA ASP A 160 7.02 -1.95 -4.33
C ASP A 160 6.97 -0.73 -3.40
N PHE A 161 8.04 -0.49 -2.62
CA PHE A 161 8.15 0.76 -1.85
C PHE A 161 8.73 1.88 -2.70
N VAL A 162 8.07 3.04 -2.70
CA VAL A 162 8.42 4.19 -3.53
C VAL A 162 8.41 5.51 -2.76
N SER A 163 9.16 6.49 -3.27
CA SER A 163 9.29 7.82 -2.65
C SER A 163 8.12 8.76 -2.97
N ASN A 164 7.42 8.57 -4.08
CA ASN A 164 6.37 9.48 -4.54
C ASN A 164 5.03 8.75 -4.72
N PRO A 165 4.04 9.08 -3.89
CA PRO A 165 2.77 8.36 -3.82
C PRO A 165 1.72 8.80 -4.84
N SER A 166 0.95 7.86 -5.36
CA SER A 166 -0.22 8.14 -6.20
C SER A 166 -1.58 7.88 -5.54
N THR A 167 -1.65 7.29 -4.36
CA THR A 167 -2.92 6.98 -3.68
C THR A 167 -3.12 7.71 -2.35
N HIS A 168 -4.34 8.25 -2.11
CA HIS A 168 -4.70 8.91 -0.86
C HIS A 168 -5.00 7.92 0.28
N GLY A 169 -4.40 8.13 1.45
CA GLY A 169 -4.94 7.69 2.74
C GLY A 169 -4.64 6.26 3.17
N ALA A 170 -3.53 5.64 2.77
CA ALA A 170 -3.15 4.37 3.35
C ALA A 170 -1.87 4.45 4.17
N PHE A 171 -1.96 3.91 5.38
CA PHE A 171 -0.86 3.85 6.35
C PHE A 171 -0.61 2.40 6.74
N LEU A 172 0.67 1.99 6.71
CA LEU A 172 1.13 0.75 7.32
C LEU A 172 1.57 1.03 8.76
N TYR A 173 1.27 0.11 9.68
CA TYR A 173 1.64 0.22 11.10
C TYR A 173 2.50 -0.97 11.50
N PRO A 174 3.46 -0.80 12.43
CA PRO A 174 4.19 -1.90 13.01
C PRO A 174 3.23 -2.89 13.66
N MET A 175 3.44 -4.17 13.44
CA MET A 175 2.74 -5.22 14.17
C MET A 175 3.51 -5.58 15.43
N ASN A 176 2.81 -5.47 16.55
CA ASN A 176 3.22 -6.05 17.82
C ASN A 176 2.45 -7.38 17.97
N GLU A 177 3.15 -8.51 18.14
CA GLU A 177 2.53 -9.84 18.28
C GLU A 177 1.61 -10.00 19.49
N SER A 178 1.50 -8.98 20.37
CA SER A 178 0.78 -9.04 21.65
C SER A 178 -0.48 -8.18 21.76
N VAL A 179 -1.10 -7.76 20.66
CA VAL A 179 -2.40 -7.08 20.76
C VAL A 179 -3.51 -7.95 20.18
N ASP A 180 -4.14 -8.70 21.10
CA ASP A 180 -5.44 -9.35 20.90
C ASP A 180 -6.46 -8.36 20.28
N ASN A 181 -7.09 -8.78 19.20
CA ASN A 181 -8.12 -8.06 18.45
C ASN A 181 -9.45 -8.00 19.24
N THR A 182 -9.48 -7.28 20.35
CA THR A 182 -10.73 -6.94 21.04
C THR A 182 -10.70 -5.51 21.53
N GLN A 183 -10.89 -4.57 20.60
CA GLN A 183 -11.59 -3.31 20.87
C GLN A 183 -11.65 -2.41 19.63
N THR A 184 -12.61 -2.67 18.76
CA THR A 184 -13.22 -1.63 17.92
C THR A 184 -14.21 -0.86 18.80
N GLN A 185 -13.76 0.11 19.55
CA GLN A 185 -14.63 1.12 20.14
C GLN A 185 -14.00 2.51 20.01
N GLY A 186 -14.71 3.36 19.25
CA GLY A 186 -14.72 4.81 19.41
C GLY A 186 -13.36 5.52 19.36
N ARG A 187 -12.77 5.71 18.18
CA ARG A 187 -11.70 6.68 18.03
C ARG A 187 -12.29 8.07 18.17
N THR A 188 -12.03 8.71 19.30
CA THR A 188 -12.15 10.17 19.41
C THR A 188 -11.18 10.81 18.40
N CYS A 189 -11.74 11.70 17.60
CA CYS A 189 -11.00 12.45 16.60
C CYS A 189 -9.83 13.21 17.25
N GLY A 190 -8.59 12.85 16.88
CA GLY A 190 -7.38 13.52 17.37
C GLY A 190 -7.12 14.84 16.61
N ASP A 191 -5.99 15.49 16.91
CA ASP A 191 -5.65 16.83 16.40
C ASP A 191 -5.66 16.97 14.87
N TYR A 192 -5.56 15.87 14.12
CA TYR A 192 -5.68 15.88 12.65
C TYR A 192 -7.08 16.17 12.14
N CYS A 193 -8.14 15.71 12.82
CA CYS A 193 -9.50 16.04 12.41
C CYS A 193 -9.83 17.51 12.64
N LYS A 194 -9.25 18.12 13.67
CA LYS A 194 -9.38 19.57 13.91
C LYS A 194 -8.71 20.39 12.81
N ALA A 195 -7.60 19.89 12.26
CA ALA A 195 -6.92 20.54 11.13
C ALA A 195 -7.75 20.46 9.83
N GLU A 196 -8.37 19.31 9.56
CA GLU A 196 -9.28 19.16 8.40
C GLU A 196 -10.53 20.02 8.53
N ASP A 197 -11.12 20.12 9.71
CA ASP A 197 -12.26 21.01 9.96
C ASP A 197 -11.90 22.50 9.76
N ILE A 198 -10.72 22.94 10.22
CA ILE A 198 -10.21 24.30 10.01
C ILE A 198 -9.98 24.58 8.52
N ILE A 199 -9.37 23.64 7.79
CA ILE A 199 -9.13 23.76 6.34
C ILE A 199 -10.47 23.83 5.58
N ASN A 200 -11.44 23.01 5.94
CA ASN A 200 -12.76 23.01 5.33
C ASN A 200 -13.57 24.29 5.63
N HIS A 201 -13.42 24.88 6.82
CA HIS A 201 -13.99 26.19 7.17
C HIS A 201 -13.38 27.32 6.34
N ILE A 202 -12.06 27.31 6.15
CA ILE A 202 -11.36 28.32 5.32
C ILE A 202 -11.77 28.20 3.85
N ILE A 203 -11.94 26.98 3.32
CA ILE A 203 -12.33 26.76 1.92
C ILE A 203 -13.80 27.17 1.67
N ARG A 204 -14.68 27.03 2.67
CA ARG A 204 -16.12 27.36 2.54
C ARG A 204 -16.43 28.83 2.82
N GLY A 205 -15.46 29.60 3.33
CA GLY A 205 -15.63 31.04 3.56
C GLY A 205 -16.62 31.39 4.69
N GLU A 206 -16.79 30.50 5.68
CA GLU A 206 -17.60 30.70 6.89
C GLU A 206 -16.73 31.05 8.09
#